data_fdff212e5e9293b2d642f4bad8e8b3bd
#
_entry.id   fdff212e5e9293b2d642f4bad8e8b3bd
#
_cell.length_a   1.000
_cell.length_b   1.000
_cell.length_c   1.000
_cell.angle_alpha   90.00
_cell.angle_beta   90.00
_cell.angle_gamma   90.00
#
_symmetry.space_group_name_H-M   'P 1'
#
loop_
_entity.id
_entity.type
_entity.pdbx_description
1 polymer ?
#
loop_
_entity_poly.entity_id
_entity_poly.type
_entity_poly.pdbx_seq_one_letter_code
_entity_poly.pdbx_strand_id
1 'polypeptide(L)'
;MKMRKAATFILLLSALCASAMNVQPATAQEGVKITITTPQAWLRSAPSLTAGNSVPVAMGQFYDVTARTADNSWLQLNVPEASGKGTWLYVGLGALYSGDLKSAPVVNAPAALAAPAKKPAKRAAGLPAWIPTITPQQRAIYQSAMKAGKDPNLFTVVGDCNSQPAVYLQRLASGQFDASTLDPRLQNVVQQFAPSFSRISLAAEGGLGAGMMMDPMWADGALCDKTAGPFACELWVSRASVVFISLGTQEQYSWKDFEKNYRPMIEHALSKGVLPVLVTKADDIETASGAPSGYINDIVRKLAKEYGVPLLDFYAATRDLPNNGLIDEGDKDFHQSYAGMDRRILTTLQTLAAITGR
;
A
#
# COMPACT_ATOMS: atom_id res chain seq x y z
N MET A 1 -14.63 -90.43 -53.40
CA MET A 1 -15.26 -90.36 -54.73
C MET A 1 -15.68 -88.91 -55.04
N LYS A 2 -15.22 -88.38 -56.18
CA LYS A 2 -15.55 -87.09 -56.83
C LYS A 2 -15.02 -85.85 -56.21
N MET A 3 -13.96 -85.36 -56.85
CA MET A 3 -13.46 -84.02 -56.94
C MET A 3 -14.51 -83.01 -57.42
N ARG A 4 -14.50 -81.81 -56.95
CA ARG A 4 -14.78 -80.60 -57.76
C ARG A 4 -13.90 -79.44 -57.36
N LYS A 5 -13.19 -78.94 -58.35
CA LYS A 5 -12.36 -77.68 -58.28
C LYS A 5 -13.28 -76.48 -58.25
N ALA A 6 -12.91 -75.43 -57.57
CA ALA A 6 -13.46 -74.10 -57.77
C ALA A 6 -12.39 -73.00 -57.52
N ALA A 7 -12.34 -72.15 -58.37
CA ALA A 7 -11.30 -71.16 -58.75
C ALA A 7 -11.05 -70.08 -57.67
N THR A 8 -9.80 -69.72 -57.61
CA THR A 8 -9.26 -68.57 -56.89
C THR A 8 -9.66 -67.28 -57.61
N PHE A 9 -10.37 -66.40 -56.93
CA PHE A 9 -10.59 -65.01 -57.35
C PHE A 9 -9.78 -64.10 -56.42
N ILE A 10 -8.73 -63.50 -56.94
CA ILE A 10 -7.93 -62.49 -56.27
C ILE A 10 -8.65 -61.17 -56.43
N LEU A 11 -9.23 -60.61 -55.34
CA LEU A 11 -9.67 -59.20 -55.29
C LEU A 11 -8.56 -58.37 -54.64
N LEU A 12 -7.94 -57.52 -55.45
CA LEU A 12 -7.12 -56.44 -54.95
C LEU A 12 -8.04 -55.38 -54.30
N LEU A 13 -8.01 -55.26 -52.99
CA LEU A 13 -8.59 -54.10 -52.29
C LEU A 13 -7.50 -53.05 -52.10
N SER A 14 -7.58 -51.97 -52.86
CA SER A 14 -6.79 -50.78 -52.69
C SER A 14 -7.26 -50.05 -51.39
N ALA A 15 -6.42 -50.13 -50.31
CA ALA A 15 -6.63 -49.38 -49.09
C ALA A 15 -6.27 -47.91 -49.34
N LEU A 16 -7.28 -47.07 -49.50
CA LEU A 16 -7.13 -45.62 -49.33
C LEU A 16 -6.91 -45.34 -47.85
N CYS A 17 -5.68 -45.01 -47.45
CA CYS A 17 -5.39 -44.37 -46.19
C CYS A 17 -5.99 -42.96 -46.15
N ALA A 18 -7.19 -42.78 -45.63
CA ALA A 18 -7.70 -41.50 -45.23
C ALA A 18 -6.96 -41.06 -43.93
N SER A 19 -5.93 -40.26 -44.09
CA SER A 19 -5.33 -39.53 -42.95
C SER A 19 -6.37 -38.58 -42.40
N ALA A 20 -7.11 -39.01 -41.36
CA ALA A 20 -7.90 -38.10 -40.56
C ALA A 20 -6.92 -37.12 -39.87
N MET A 21 -6.78 -35.94 -40.39
CA MET A 21 -6.20 -34.82 -39.63
C MET A 21 -7.06 -34.61 -38.41
N ASN A 22 -6.55 -35.03 -37.24
CA ASN A 22 -7.10 -34.64 -35.95
C ASN A 22 -6.84 -33.15 -35.80
N VAL A 23 -7.75 -32.31 -36.31
CA VAL A 23 -7.81 -30.90 -35.92
C VAL A 23 -8.31 -30.85 -34.50
N GLN A 24 -7.36 -30.85 -33.54
CA GLN A 24 -7.69 -30.46 -32.19
C GLN A 24 -8.30 -29.06 -32.29
N PRO A 25 -9.51 -28.84 -31.71
CA PRO A 25 -10.02 -27.50 -31.59
C PRO A 25 -8.97 -26.69 -30.84
N ALA A 26 -8.48 -25.61 -31.45
CA ALA A 26 -7.67 -24.66 -30.71
C ALA A 26 -8.49 -24.24 -29.49
N THR A 27 -8.05 -24.64 -28.30
CA THR A 27 -8.63 -24.13 -27.07
C THR A 27 -8.49 -22.62 -27.14
N ALA A 28 -9.61 -21.92 -27.25
CA ALA A 28 -9.61 -20.47 -27.18
C ALA A 28 -8.89 -20.12 -25.88
N GLN A 29 -7.76 -19.45 -25.99
CA GLN A 29 -6.99 -19.00 -24.85
C GLN A 29 -7.92 -18.08 -24.05
N GLU A 30 -8.37 -18.55 -22.88
CA GLU A 30 -9.22 -17.72 -22.01
C GLU A 30 -8.51 -16.40 -21.77
N GLY A 31 -9.19 -15.30 -22.08
CA GLY A 31 -8.68 -13.96 -21.86
C GLY A 31 -8.38 -13.76 -20.37
N VAL A 32 -7.41 -12.94 -20.07
CA VAL A 32 -7.07 -12.58 -18.69
C VAL A 32 -8.18 -11.70 -18.14
N LYS A 33 -8.79 -12.11 -17.02
CA LYS A 33 -9.80 -11.34 -16.28
C LYS A 33 -9.38 -11.07 -14.87
N ILE A 34 -9.72 -9.88 -14.39
CA ILE A 34 -9.59 -9.50 -12.98
C ILE A 34 -10.94 -9.14 -12.38
N THR A 35 -11.04 -9.22 -11.06
CA THR A 35 -12.12 -8.64 -10.28
C THR A 35 -11.58 -7.52 -9.40
N ILE A 36 -12.37 -6.47 -9.18
CA ILE A 36 -12.01 -5.38 -8.26
C ILE A 36 -12.23 -5.84 -6.83
N THR A 37 -11.24 -5.67 -5.97
CA THR A 37 -11.25 -6.12 -4.56
C THR A 37 -11.37 -4.99 -3.55
N THR A 38 -11.31 -3.74 -3.99
CA THR A 38 -11.50 -2.56 -3.14
C THR A 38 -12.90 -1.97 -3.30
N PRO A 39 -13.52 -1.43 -2.25
CA PRO A 39 -14.89 -0.89 -2.31
C PRO A 39 -15.11 0.13 -3.43
N GLN A 40 -14.12 0.97 -3.69
CA GLN A 40 -14.13 1.95 -4.77
C GLN A 40 -12.72 2.22 -5.26
N ALA A 41 -12.52 2.19 -6.57
CA ALA A 41 -11.27 2.58 -7.21
C ALA A 41 -11.53 3.47 -8.42
N TRP A 42 -10.51 4.21 -8.82
CA TRP A 42 -10.49 4.95 -10.06
C TRP A 42 -9.47 4.35 -11.01
N LEU A 43 -9.87 4.13 -12.25
CA LEU A 43 -8.91 3.91 -13.33
C LEU A 43 -8.14 5.20 -13.58
N ARG A 44 -6.92 5.07 -14.08
CA ARG A 44 -6.03 6.20 -14.34
C ARG A 44 -5.85 6.43 -15.83
N SER A 45 -5.59 7.68 -16.20
CA SER A 45 -5.29 8.07 -17.58
C SER A 45 -3.97 7.49 -18.11
N ALA A 46 -3.04 7.14 -17.22
CA ALA A 46 -1.75 6.50 -17.49
C ALA A 46 -1.37 5.58 -16.34
N PRO A 47 -0.44 4.62 -16.51
CA PRO A 47 0.01 3.71 -15.47
C PRO A 47 0.91 4.41 -14.43
N SER A 48 0.31 5.31 -13.66
CA SER A 48 0.97 6.10 -12.60
C SER A 48 -0.03 6.52 -11.53
N LEU A 49 0.39 6.48 -10.27
CA LEU A 49 -0.42 6.97 -9.13
C LEU A 49 -0.68 8.48 -9.18
N THR A 50 0.13 9.23 -9.93
CA THR A 50 -0.02 10.68 -10.14
C THR A 50 -0.73 11.03 -11.44
N ALA A 51 -1.14 10.03 -12.25
CA ALA A 51 -2.00 10.26 -13.40
C ALA A 51 -3.42 10.62 -12.95
N GLY A 52 -4.09 11.47 -13.74
CA GLY A 52 -5.47 11.86 -13.45
C GLY A 52 -6.44 10.66 -13.46
N ASN A 53 -7.48 10.75 -12.65
CA ASN A 53 -8.55 9.77 -12.61
C ASN A 53 -9.37 9.82 -13.91
N SER A 54 -9.80 8.66 -14.41
CA SER A 54 -10.63 8.54 -15.62
C SER A 54 -12.03 8.05 -15.33
N VAL A 55 -12.19 6.82 -14.87
CA VAL A 55 -13.49 6.17 -14.64
C VAL A 55 -13.48 5.48 -13.28
N PRO A 56 -14.54 5.63 -12.45
CA PRO A 56 -14.68 4.87 -11.23
C PRO A 56 -15.04 3.42 -11.53
N VAL A 57 -14.54 2.49 -10.71
CA VAL A 57 -14.88 1.07 -10.71
C VAL A 57 -15.17 0.61 -9.29
N ALA A 58 -16.08 -0.36 -9.11
CA ALA A 58 -16.54 -0.81 -7.81
C ALA A 58 -16.15 -2.26 -7.53
N MET A 59 -16.11 -2.62 -6.25
CA MET A 59 -15.83 -3.97 -5.80
C MET A 59 -16.77 -5.01 -6.43
N GLY A 60 -16.20 -6.16 -6.79
CA GLY A 60 -16.94 -7.26 -7.42
C GLY A 60 -17.15 -7.13 -8.91
N GLN A 61 -16.82 -5.99 -9.53
CA GLN A 61 -16.85 -5.86 -11.00
C GLN A 61 -15.70 -6.64 -11.63
N PHE A 62 -15.96 -7.17 -12.82
CA PHE A 62 -15.01 -7.97 -13.60
C PHE A 62 -14.63 -7.25 -14.88
N TYR A 63 -13.36 -7.31 -15.25
CA TYR A 63 -12.84 -6.68 -16.46
C TYR A 63 -11.83 -7.58 -17.17
N ASP A 64 -11.85 -7.54 -18.50
CA ASP A 64 -10.80 -8.14 -19.31
C ASP A 64 -9.54 -7.26 -19.27
N VAL A 65 -8.39 -7.90 -19.09
CA VAL A 65 -7.08 -7.24 -19.13
C VAL A 65 -6.61 -7.21 -20.58
N THR A 66 -6.40 -6.02 -21.11
CA THR A 66 -5.93 -5.81 -22.51
C THR A 66 -4.43 -5.61 -22.61
N ALA A 67 -3.80 -5.12 -21.56
CA ALA A 67 -2.35 -4.96 -21.47
C ALA A 67 -1.88 -4.85 -20.01
N ARG A 68 -0.56 -4.95 -19.82
CA ARG A 68 0.10 -4.73 -18.53
C ARG A 68 1.42 -3.99 -18.67
N THR A 69 1.92 -3.38 -17.61
CA THR A 69 3.30 -2.88 -17.56
C THR A 69 4.30 -4.03 -17.43
N ALA A 70 5.56 -3.81 -17.81
CA ALA A 70 6.61 -4.84 -17.75
C ALA A 70 6.83 -5.38 -16.32
N ASP A 71 6.68 -4.54 -15.31
CA ASP A 71 6.80 -4.87 -13.87
C ASP A 71 5.50 -5.45 -13.27
N ASN A 72 4.43 -5.58 -14.06
CA ASN A 72 3.10 -6.01 -13.65
C ASN A 72 2.42 -5.11 -12.59
N SER A 73 2.90 -3.91 -12.35
CA SER A 73 2.30 -3.01 -11.36
C SER A 73 0.99 -2.38 -11.84
N TRP A 74 0.76 -2.31 -13.16
CA TRP A 74 -0.43 -1.73 -13.76
C TRP A 74 -1.04 -2.65 -14.81
N LEU A 75 -2.37 -2.68 -14.84
CA LEU A 75 -3.18 -3.41 -15.81
C LEU A 75 -4.04 -2.43 -16.59
N GLN A 76 -4.04 -2.56 -17.91
CA GLN A 76 -5.00 -1.85 -18.77
C GLN A 76 -6.25 -2.71 -18.92
N LEU A 77 -7.41 -2.13 -18.66
CA LEU A 77 -8.68 -2.82 -18.68
C LEU A 77 -9.51 -2.45 -19.90
N ASN A 78 -10.32 -3.39 -20.37
CA ASN A 78 -11.36 -3.12 -21.34
C ASN A 78 -12.57 -2.52 -20.63
N VAL A 79 -12.77 -1.22 -20.80
CA VAL A 79 -13.89 -0.48 -20.20
C VAL A 79 -14.51 0.39 -21.29
N PRO A 80 -15.59 -0.08 -21.94
CA PRO A 80 -16.20 0.61 -23.09
C PRO A 80 -16.60 2.06 -22.79
N GLU A 81 -17.07 2.35 -21.55
CA GLU A 81 -17.48 3.69 -21.12
C GLU A 81 -16.30 4.67 -20.99
N ALA A 82 -15.09 4.14 -20.97
CA ALA A 82 -13.86 4.92 -20.85
C ALA A 82 -13.18 5.18 -22.23
N SER A 83 -13.89 5.01 -23.32
CA SER A 83 -13.34 5.22 -24.67
C SER A 83 -12.64 6.59 -24.80
N GLY A 84 -11.37 6.57 -25.20
CA GLY A 84 -10.53 7.78 -25.28
C GLY A 84 -9.99 8.30 -23.96
N LYS A 85 -10.34 7.68 -22.81
CA LYS A 85 -9.77 7.95 -21.48
C LYS A 85 -8.87 6.80 -21.09
N GLY A 86 -7.80 7.03 -20.36
CA GLY A 86 -6.97 5.94 -19.88
C GLY A 86 -7.74 4.98 -18.96
N THR A 87 -7.44 3.68 -19.04
CA THR A 87 -8.13 2.60 -18.31
C THR A 87 -7.16 1.79 -17.46
N TRP A 88 -6.17 2.43 -16.89
CA TRP A 88 -5.13 1.80 -16.09
C TRP A 88 -5.57 1.58 -14.65
N LEU A 89 -5.53 0.33 -14.20
CA LEU A 89 -5.74 -0.07 -12.80
C LEU A 89 -4.40 -0.40 -12.15
N TYR A 90 -4.18 0.08 -10.94
CA TYR A 90 -3.07 -0.40 -10.11
C TYR A 90 -3.36 -1.84 -9.64
N VAL A 91 -2.41 -2.77 -9.83
CA VAL A 91 -2.65 -4.20 -9.64
C VAL A 91 -3.11 -4.57 -8.22
N GLY A 92 -2.66 -3.84 -7.20
CA GLY A 92 -3.09 -4.06 -5.80
C GLY A 92 -4.55 -3.78 -5.50
N LEU A 93 -5.33 -3.29 -6.47
CA LEU A 93 -6.76 -2.99 -6.32
C LEU A 93 -7.67 -4.07 -6.93
N GLY A 94 -7.08 -5.09 -7.53
CA GLY A 94 -7.79 -6.21 -8.15
C GLY A 94 -7.12 -7.54 -7.87
N ALA A 95 -7.88 -8.62 -8.07
CA ALA A 95 -7.38 -9.99 -8.02
C ALA A 95 -7.58 -10.67 -9.36
N LEU A 96 -6.65 -11.55 -9.75
CA LEU A 96 -6.79 -12.38 -10.94
C LEU A 96 -8.01 -13.30 -10.76
N TYR A 97 -8.96 -13.25 -11.71
CA TYR A 97 -10.13 -14.10 -11.73
C TYR A 97 -9.95 -15.30 -12.65
N SER A 98 -9.42 -15.09 -13.86
CA SER A 98 -9.12 -16.18 -14.81
C SER A 98 -7.95 -15.80 -15.74
N GLY A 99 -7.36 -16.84 -16.36
CA GLY A 99 -6.23 -16.70 -17.29
C GLY A 99 -4.87 -16.54 -16.59
N ASP A 100 -3.82 -16.38 -17.38
CA ASP A 100 -2.47 -16.09 -16.88
C ASP A 100 -2.11 -14.65 -17.22
N LEU A 101 -1.82 -13.86 -16.19
CA LEU A 101 -1.44 -12.44 -16.36
C LEU A 101 -0.24 -12.26 -17.30
N LYS A 102 0.67 -13.24 -17.34
CA LYS A 102 1.83 -13.20 -18.25
C LYS A 102 1.44 -13.24 -19.73
N SER A 103 0.26 -13.76 -20.06
CA SER A 103 -0.24 -13.79 -21.43
C SER A 103 -0.74 -12.42 -21.93
N ALA A 104 -1.02 -11.48 -21.02
CA ALA A 104 -1.42 -10.13 -21.40
C ALA A 104 -0.25 -9.38 -22.05
N PRO A 105 -0.49 -8.64 -23.16
CA PRO A 105 0.54 -7.85 -23.84
C PRO A 105 1.25 -6.88 -22.90
N VAL A 106 2.58 -6.81 -23.02
CA VAL A 106 3.37 -5.80 -22.29
C VAL A 106 3.36 -4.50 -23.08
N VAL A 107 2.88 -3.44 -22.45
CA VAL A 107 2.99 -2.08 -22.98
C VAL A 107 4.08 -1.35 -22.19
N ASN A 108 5.07 -0.85 -22.90
CA ASN A 108 6.02 0.06 -22.28
C ASN A 108 5.27 1.33 -21.90
N ALA A 109 5.05 1.52 -20.60
CA ALA A 109 4.56 2.81 -20.14
C ALA A 109 5.46 3.90 -20.71
N PRO A 110 4.90 5.01 -21.25
CA PRO A 110 5.72 6.18 -21.49
C PRO A 110 6.46 6.45 -20.20
N ALA A 111 7.80 6.49 -20.26
CA ALA A 111 8.62 6.67 -19.08
C ALA A 111 8.01 7.82 -18.30
N ALA A 112 7.46 7.54 -17.12
CA ALA A 112 7.02 8.59 -16.20
C ALA A 112 8.24 9.50 -16.11
N LEU A 113 8.11 10.74 -16.58
CA LEU A 113 9.21 11.67 -16.72
C LEU A 113 9.99 11.65 -15.41
N ALA A 114 11.07 10.88 -15.38
CA ALA A 114 12.01 10.91 -14.28
C ALA A 114 12.55 12.34 -14.28
N ALA A 115 11.97 13.15 -13.41
CA ALA A 115 12.45 14.50 -13.23
C ALA A 115 13.92 14.38 -12.85
N PRO A 116 14.85 15.10 -13.51
CA PRO A 116 16.26 15.01 -13.22
C PRO A 116 16.47 15.28 -11.73
N ALA A 117 17.23 14.43 -11.06
CA ALA A 117 17.59 14.58 -9.66
C ALA A 117 18.25 15.96 -9.47
N LYS A 118 17.45 16.93 -9.09
CA LYS A 118 17.98 18.25 -8.69
C LYS A 118 18.67 18.11 -7.35
N LYS A 119 19.86 18.72 -7.23
CA LYS A 119 20.63 18.85 -5.99
C LYS A 119 19.70 19.20 -4.83
N PRO A 120 19.98 18.71 -3.59
CA PRO A 120 19.15 18.98 -2.42
C PRO A 120 18.90 20.47 -2.28
N ALA A 121 17.66 20.86 -2.45
CA ALA A 121 17.27 22.24 -2.22
C ALA A 121 17.38 22.55 -0.73
N LYS A 122 17.92 23.72 -0.37
CA LYS A 122 17.75 24.32 0.95
C LYS A 122 16.28 24.17 1.34
N ARG A 123 16.02 23.81 2.64
CA ARG A 123 14.68 23.68 3.21
C ARG A 123 13.69 24.61 2.48
N ALA A 124 12.69 24.06 1.85
CA ALA A 124 11.64 24.88 1.25
C ALA A 124 11.02 25.73 2.36
N ALA A 125 11.15 27.02 2.24
CA ALA A 125 10.49 27.97 3.12
C ALA A 125 8.98 27.65 3.04
N GLY A 126 8.37 27.25 4.17
CA GLY A 126 6.92 27.12 4.24
C GLY A 126 6.34 25.75 4.58
N LEU A 127 7.11 24.72 4.97
CA LEU A 127 6.49 23.52 5.53
C LEU A 127 5.84 23.86 6.89
N PRO A 128 4.57 23.41 7.11
CA PRO A 128 3.87 23.60 8.37
C PRO A 128 4.68 23.09 9.57
N ALA A 129 4.45 23.66 10.75
CA ALA A 129 5.19 23.32 11.97
C ALA A 129 5.01 21.84 12.41
N TRP A 130 3.92 21.21 12.01
CA TRP A 130 3.64 19.81 12.29
C TRP A 130 4.43 18.79 11.44
N ILE A 131 5.09 19.26 10.37
CA ILE A 131 6.00 18.41 9.59
C ILE A 131 7.40 18.47 10.21
N PRO A 132 8.03 17.30 10.47
CA PRO A 132 9.32 17.27 11.15
C PRO A 132 10.43 17.96 10.36
N THR A 133 11.28 18.70 11.05
CA THR A 133 12.58 19.11 10.53
C THR A 133 13.54 17.93 10.68
N ILE A 134 13.98 17.35 9.56
CA ILE A 134 14.85 16.18 9.56
C ILE A 134 16.31 16.59 9.82
N THR A 135 16.86 16.08 10.90
CA THR A 135 18.26 16.31 11.28
C THR A 135 19.22 15.50 10.40
N PRO A 136 20.51 15.88 10.31
CA PRO A 136 21.51 15.08 9.61
C PRO A 136 21.61 13.63 10.12
N GLN A 137 21.46 13.42 11.44
CA GLN A 137 21.49 12.09 12.06
C GLN A 137 20.31 11.24 11.60
N GLN A 138 19.07 11.78 11.62
CA GLN A 138 17.87 11.09 11.14
C GLN A 138 17.99 10.71 9.66
N ARG A 139 18.51 11.63 8.86
CA ARG A 139 18.77 11.37 7.44
C ARG A 139 19.84 10.29 7.25
N ALA A 140 20.86 10.25 8.08
CA ALA A 140 21.90 9.21 8.05
C ALA A 140 21.30 7.82 8.37
N ILE A 141 20.35 7.71 9.31
CA ILE A 141 19.63 6.45 9.58
C ILE A 141 18.91 5.98 8.31
N TYR A 142 18.10 6.85 7.68
CA TYR A 142 17.42 6.52 6.42
C TYR A 142 18.39 6.11 5.32
N GLN A 143 19.49 6.84 5.13
CA GLN A 143 20.49 6.53 4.10
C GLN A 143 21.24 5.22 4.38
N SER A 144 21.43 4.86 5.65
CA SER A 144 22.08 3.61 6.03
C SER A 144 21.18 2.38 5.93
N ALA A 145 19.86 2.57 5.77
CA ALA A 145 18.88 1.49 5.71
C ALA A 145 19.19 0.46 4.59
N MET A 146 19.69 0.92 3.45
CA MET A 146 20.14 0.02 2.36
C MET A 146 21.25 -0.94 2.82
N LYS A 147 22.18 -0.48 3.64
CA LYS A 147 23.27 -1.34 4.19
C LYS A 147 22.69 -2.39 5.15
N ALA A 148 21.56 -2.11 5.77
CA ALA A 148 20.80 -3.04 6.61
C ALA A 148 19.83 -3.94 5.81
N GLY A 149 19.93 -3.95 4.47
CA GLY A 149 19.08 -4.76 3.59
C GLY A 149 17.64 -4.22 3.44
N LYS A 150 17.42 -2.96 3.77
CA LYS A 150 16.13 -2.28 3.60
C LYS A 150 16.04 -1.60 2.23
N ASP A 151 14.81 -1.43 1.72
CA ASP A 151 14.56 -0.73 0.47
C ASP A 151 14.28 0.77 0.75
N PRO A 152 15.07 1.69 0.19
CA PRO A 152 14.87 3.13 0.38
C PRO A 152 13.61 3.66 -0.29
N ASN A 153 12.96 2.86 -1.14
CA ASN A 153 11.71 3.22 -1.82
C ASN A 153 10.48 2.63 -1.12
N LEU A 154 10.66 2.01 0.06
CA LEU A 154 9.57 1.46 0.84
C LEU A 154 9.48 2.13 2.21
N PHE A 155 8.25 2.48 2.57
CA PHE A 155 7.87 2.76 3.94
C PHE A 155 6.73 1.84 4.37
N THR A 156 6.52 1.74 5.66
CA THR A 156 5.36 1.03 6.22
C THR A 156 4.70 1.82 7.32
N VAL A 157 3.50 1.39 7.70
CA VAL A 157 2.68 2.00 8.75
C VAL A 157 2.36 0.95 9.78
N VAL A 158 2.43 1.33 11.05
CA VAL A 158 2.05 0.51 12.19
C VAL A 158 1.05 1.31 13.01
N GLY A 159 -0.07 0.67 13.40
CA GLY A 159 -1.09 1.38 14.15
C GLY A 159 -2.39 0.60 14.33
N ASP A 160 -3.39 1.34 14.78
CA ASP A 160 -4.75 0.90 15.06
C ASP A 160 -5.68 1.05 13.82
N CYS A 161 -6.99 1.09 14.04
CA CYS A 161 -8.02 1.24 13.01
C CYS A 161 -7.79 2.43 12.08
N ASN A 162 -7.27 3.55 12.58
CA ASN A 162 -6.95 4.73 11.76
C ASN A 162 -5.72 4.51 10.84
N SER A 163 -4.99 3.43 11.01
CA SER A 163 -3.82 3.07 10.19
C SER A 163 -4.09 1.95 9.20
N GLN A 164 -5.29 1.37 9.21
CA GLN A 164 -5.68 0.34 8.25
C GLN A 164 -5.55 0.85 6.81
N PRO A 165 -5.09 -0.01 5.88
CA PRO A 165 -4.84 0.39 4.49
C PRO A 165 -6.04 1.06 3.82
N ALA A 166 -7.24 0.50 3.99
CA ALA A 166 -8.47 1.00 3.35
C ALA A 166 -8.82 2.44 3.74
N VAL A 167 -8.57 2.82 4.99
CA VAL A 167 -8.88 4.17 5.49
C VAL A 167 -7.72 5.16 5.33
N TYR A 168 -6.53 4.66 4.99
CA TYR A 168 -5.34 5.49 4.89
C TYR A 168 -4.66 5.38 3.52
N LEU A 169 -3.70 4.48 3.36
CA LEU A 169 -2.80 4.48 2.20
C LEU A 169 -3.48 4.07 0.90
N GLN A 170 -4.40 3.11 0.94
CA GLN A 170 -5.12 2.66 -0.26
C GLN A 170 -6.00 3.74 -0.88
N ARG A 171 -6.41 4.77 -0.15
CA ARG A 171 -7.13 5.91 -0.72
C ARG A 171 -6.32 6.62 -1.80
N LEU A 172 -4.99 6.69 -1.64
CA LEU A 172 -4.11 7.23 -2.68
C LEU A 172 -4.00 6.25 -3.86
N ALA A 173 -3.77 4.96 -3.60
CA ALA A 173 -3.68 3.94 -4.64
C ALA A 173 -4.99 3.82 -5.43
N SER A 174 -6.14 3.84 -4.74
CA SER A 174 -7.47 3.74 -5.34
C SER A 174 -7.93 5.00 -6.09
N GLY A 175 -7.26 6.14 -5.90
CA GLY A 175 -7.65 7.42 -6.50
C GLY A 175 -8.70 8.20 -5.73
N GLN A 176 -9.12 7.73 -4.56
CA GLN A 176 -9.97 8.51 -3.66
C GLN A 176 -9.25 9.76 -3.16
N PHE A 177 -7.93 9.70 -3.04
CA PHE A 177 -7.06 10.88 -2.90
C PHE A 177 -6.40 11.17 -4.25
N ASP A 178 -6.72 12.33 -4.84
CA ASP A 178 -6.20 12.69 -6.16
C ASP A 178 -4.78 13.28 -6.07
N ALA A 179 -3.79 12.42 -6.28
CA ALA A 179 -2.38 12.81 -6.25
C ALA A 179 -1.95 13.66 -7.47
N SER A 180 -2.76 13.77 -8.52
CA SER A 180 -2.43 14.61 -9.69
C SER A 180 -2.44 16.10 -9.37
N THR A 181 -3.15 16.50 -8.31
CA THR A 181 -3.25 17.88 -7.85
C THR A 181 -2.10 18.33 -6.96
N LEU A 182 -1.24 17.39 -6.53
CA LEU A 182 -0.10 17.70 -5.68
C LEU A 182 0.99 18.48 -6.42
N ASP A 183 1.80 19.21 -5.67
CA ASP A 183 3.00 19.81 -6.24
C ASP A 183 3.98 18.75 -6.79
N PRO A 184 4.81 19.07 -7.79
CA PRO A 184 5.70 18.09 -8.44
C PRO A 184 6.65 17.37 -7.48
N ARG A 185 7.04 17.96 -6.36
CA ARG A 185 7.92 17.32 -5.37
C ARG A 185 7.19 16.18 -4.67
N LEU A 186 5.94 16.41 -4.26
CA LEU A 186 5.12 15.38 -3.62
C LEU A 186 4.70 14.30 -4.63
N GLN A 187 4.45 14.65 -5.90
CA GLN A 187 4.23 13.64 -6.95
C GLN A 187 5.45 12.72 -7.12
N ASN A 188 6.68 13.25 -7.05
CA ASN A 188 7.90 12.44 -7.08
C ASN A 188 8.02 11.52 -5.86
N VAL A 189 7.57 11.97 -4.68
CA VAL A 189 7.50 11.13 -3.47
C VAL A 189 6.49 10.00 -3.66
N VAL A 190 5.31 10.29 -4.19
CA VAL A 190 4.31 9.27 -4.52
C VAL A 190 4.89 8.21 -5.46
N GLN A 191 5.59 8.63 -6.50
CA GLN A 191 6.22 7.69 -7.45
C GLN A 191 7.32 6.86 -6.80
N GLN A 192 8.17 7.47 -5.98
CA GLN A 192 9.25 6.77 -5.29
C GLN A 192 8.71 5.67 -4.37
N PHE A 193 7.67 5.97 -3.61
CA PHE A 193 7.12 5.06 -2.62
C PHE A 193 5.85 4.33 -3.10
N ALA A 194 5.61 4.28 -4.41
CA ALA A 194 4.41 3.70 -5.01
C ALA A 194 4.02 2.32 -4.47
N PRO A 195 4.94 1.36 -4.29
CA PRO A 195 4.58 0.03 -3.78
C PRO A 195 4.03 0.03 -2.35
N SER A 196 4.32 1.07 -1.55
CA SER A 196 3.87 1.15 -0.16
C SER A 196 2.38 1.52 -0.02
N PHE A 197 1.79 2.20 -1.01
CA PHE A 197 0.42 2.70 -0.90
C PHE A 197 -0.68 1.64 -1.05
N SER A 198 -0.39 0.51 -1.68
CA SER A 198 -1.34 -0.61 -1.79
C SER A 198 -1.02 -1.76 -0.83
N ARG A 199 0.08 -1.67 -0.11
CA ARG A 199 0.53 -2.73 0.76
C ARG A 199 -0.34 -2.83 2.01
N ILE A 200 -0.66 -4.05 2.43
CA ILE A 200 -1.30 -4.34 3.70
C ILE A 200 -0.21 -4.56 4.74
N SER A 201 -0.17 -3.73 5.78
CA SER A 201 0.73 -3.90 6.91
C SER A 201 0.21 -5.01 7.84
N LEU A 202 1.11 -5.88 8.30
CA LEU A 202 0.82 -6.92 9.29
C LEU A 202 0.70 -6.36 10.72
N ALA A 203 0.89 -5.07 10.90
CA ALA A 203 0.86 -4.37 12.17
C ALA A 203 -0.02 -3.11 12.14
N ALA A 204 -1.03 -3.07 11.24
CA ALA A 204 -1.99 -1.98 11.14
C ALA A 204 -3.41 -2.54 11.03
N GLU A 205 -4.05 -2.74 12.18
CA GLU A 205 -5.37 -3.35 12.27
C GLU A 205 -6.19 -2.75 13.41
N GLY A 206 -7.51 -2.74 13.24
CA GLY A 206 -8.43 -2.31 14.29
C GLY A 206 -8.30 -3.19 15.55
N GLY A 207 -8.20 -2.54 16.70
CA GLY A 207 -8.02 -3.24 17.97
C GLY A 207 -6.57 -3.43 18.42
N LEU A 208 -5.58 -3.22 17.55
CA LEU A 208 -4.19 -3.27 17.97
C LEU A 208 -3.78 -2.06 18.81
N GLY A 209 -3.17 -2.31 19.95
CA GLY A 209 -2.58 -1.31 20.83
C GLY A 209 -1.08 -1.54 21.04
N ALA A 210 -0.40 -0.60 21.67
CA ALA A 210 1.05 -0.65 21.88
C ALA A 210 1.52 -1.92 22.61
N GLY A 211 0.72 -2.42 23.56
CA GLY A 211 1.02 -3.64 24.31
C GLY A 211 1.03 -4.92 23.47
N MET A 212 0.37 -4.91 22.31
CA MET A 212 0.24 -6.06 21.43
C MET A 212 1.37 -6.11 20.38
N MET A 213 1.98 -4.98 20.07
CA MET A 213 2.88 -4.84 18.91
C MET A 213 4.14 -5.69 18.98
N MET A 214 4.65 -5.94 20.17
CA MET A 214 5.86 -6.74 20.38
C MET A 214 5.55 -8.15 20.89
N ASP A 215 4.29 -8.50 21.12
CA ASP A 215 3.87 -9.81 21.61
C ASP A 215 3.57 -10.76 20.44
N PRO A 216 4.30 -11.90 20.33
CA PRO A 216 4.10 -12.88 19.25
C PRO A 216 2.68 -13.45 19.15
N MET A 217 1.90 -13.40 20.24
CA MET A 217 0.52 -13.90 20.26
C MET A 217 -0.37 -13.20 19.22
N TRP A 218 -0.06 -11.94 18.91
CA TRP A 218 -0.84 -11.09 17.99
C TRP A 218 -0.30 -11.07 16.56
N ALA A 219 0.78 -11.81 16.30
CA ALA A 219 1.37 -11.87 14.97
C ALA A 219 0.68 -12.93 14.08
N ASP A 220 0.69 -12.70 12.76
CA ASP A 220 0.24 -13.70 11.81
C ASP A 220 1.20 -14.91 11.81
N GLY A 221 0.76 -16.00 12.45
CA GLY A 221 1.57 -17.23 12.61
C GLY A 221 1.90 -17.94 11.29
N ALA A 222 1.27 -17.59 10.16
CA ALA A 222 1.58 -18.14 8.85
C ALA A 222 2.74 -17.40 8.17
N LEU A 223 2.94 -16.12 8.49
CA LEU A 223 3.90 -15.24 7.84
C LEU A 223 5.06 -14.84 8.75
N CYS A 224 4.85 -14.84 10.05
CA CYS A 224 5.79 -14.34 11.04
C CYS A 224 6.58 -15.44 11.73
N ASP A 225 7.81 -15.11 12.15
CA ASP A 225 8.55 -15.96 13.08
C ASP A 225 7.78 -16.09 14.40
N LYS A 226 7.83 -17.27 15.03
CA LYS A 226 7.08 -17.59 16.25
C LYS A 226 7.43 -16.70 17.46
N THR A 227 8.56 -16.01 17.39
CA THR A 227 9.06 -15.13 18.44
C THR A 227 8.84 -13.63 18.13
N ALA A 228 8.36 -13.34 16.92
CA ALA A 228 8.17 -11.97 16.45
C ALA A 228 6.72 -11.49 16.68
N GLY A 229 6.54 -10.39 17.39
CA GLY A 229 5.27 -9.67 17.42
C GLY A 229 4.97 -8.99 16.08
N PRO A 230 3.73 -8.46 15.90
CA PRO A 230 3.30 -7.83 14.64
C PRO A 230 4.28 -6.78 14.11
N PHE A 231 4.80 -5.92 14.99
CA PHE A 231 5.75 -4.87 14.62
C PHE A 231 7.05 -5.40 14.05
N ALA A 232 7.67 -6.36 14.73
CA ALA A 232 8.94 -6.94 14.30
C ALA A 232 8.77 -7.72 12.98
N CYS A 233 7.68 -8.45 12.85
CA CYS A 233 7.30 -9.17 11.64
C CYS A 233 7.09 -8.21 10.46
N GLU A 234 6.32 -7.14 10.66
CA GLU A 234 6.09 -6.13 9.64
C GLU A 234 7.39 -5.51 9.12
N LEU A 235 8.33 -5.14 9.99
CA LEU A 235 9.62 -4.59 9.58
C LEU A 235 10.49 -5.59 8.83
N TRP A 236 10.33 -6.88 9.10
CA TRP A 236 11.04 -7.95 8.39
C TRP A 236 10.43 -8.18 7.00
N VAL A 237 9.11 -8.36 6.92
CA VAL A 237 8.40 -8.65 5.66
C VAL A 237 8.43 -7.47 4.70
N SER A 238 8.18 -6.25 5.20
CA SER A 238 8.11 -5.05 4.35
C SER A 238 9.45 -4.62 3.79
N ARG A 239 10.54 -4.92 4.49
CA ARG A 239 11.88 -4.37 4.19
C ARG A 239 11.91 -2.84 4.11
N ALA A 240 10.92 -2.17 4.69
CA ALA A 240 10.81 -0.72 4.66
C ALA A 240 12.00 -0.02 5.31
N SER A 241 12.39 1.12 4.76
CA SER A 241 13.44 1.99 5.33
C SER A 241 12.88 2.99 6.35
N VAL A 242 11.58 3.25 6.31
CA VAL A 242 10.86 4.17 7.19
C VAL A 242 9.62 3.47 7.73
N VAL A 243 9.32 3.63 9.01
CA VAL A 243 8.07 3.17 9.62
C VAL A 243 7.36 4.33 10.32
N PHE A 244 6.10 4.57 9.96
CA PHE A 244 5.22 5.49 10.69
C PHE A 244 4.53 4.71 11.80
N ILE A 245 4.72 5.11 13.05
CA ILE A 245 4.11 4.48 14.23
C ILE A 245 3.00 5.41 14.74
N SER A 246 1.74 4.98 14.58
CA SER A 246 0.55 5.75 14.91
C SER A 246 -0.41 4.90 15.72
N LEU A 247 -0.22 4.91 17.02
CA LEU A 247 -1.00 4.18 18.01
C LEU A 247 -1.56 5.16 19.05
N GLY A 248 -2.52 4.71 19.81
CA GLY A 248 -3.05 5.45 20.95
C GLY A 248 -4.56 5.39 21.10
N THR A 249 -5.29 5.01 20.06
CA THR A 249 -6.75 4.92 20.11
C THR A 249 -7.22 3.78 21.01
N GLN A 250 -6.53 2.64 20.99
CA GLN A 250 -6.85 1.48 21.84
C GLN A 250 -6.30 1.58 23.27
N GLU A 251 -5.53 2.61 23.58
CA GLU A 251 -4.85 2.76 24.86
C GLU A 251 -5.75 3.30 25.98
N GLN A 252 -6.99 3.62 25.68
CA GLN A 252 -7.94 4.18 26.66
C GLN A 252 -8.10 3.32 27.95
N TYR A 253 -7.85 2.02 27.87
CA TYR A 253 -7.92 1.11 29.02
C TYR A 253 -6.54 0.75 29.61
N SER A 254 -5.46 0.96 28.87
CA SER A 254 -4.09 0.59 29.22
C SER A 254 -3.11 1.77 29.17
N TRP A 255 -3.62 2.98 29.18
CA TRP A 255 -2.85 4.21 28.97
C TRP A 255 -1.62 4.36 29.89
N LYS A 256 -1.68 3.83 31.14
CA LYS A 256 -0.56 3.88 32.09
C LYS A 256 0.68 3.12 31.59
N ASP A 257 0.49 2.06 30.83
CA ASP A 257 1.57 1.24 30.27
C ASP A 257 1.98 1.68 28.84
N PHE A 258 1.34 2.70 28.27
CA PHE A 258 1.57 3.10 26.88
C PHE A 258 3.04 3.41 26.60
N GLU A 259 3.67 4.25 27.41
CA GLU A 259 5.08 4.60 27.25
C GLU A 259 5.99 3.36 27.30
N LYS A 260 5.77 2.51 28.31
CA LYS A 260 6.52 1.25 28.49
C LYS A 260 6.42 0.35 27.25
N ASN A 261 5.23 0.23 26.69
CA ASN A 261 4.96 -0.63 25.54
C ASN A 261 5.40 0.00 24.20
N TYR A 262 5.45 1.32 24.12
CA TYR A 262 5.82 2.04 22.90
C TYR A 262 7.34 2.08 22.66
N ARG A 263 8.14 2.20 23.72
CA ARG A 263 9.62 2.27 23.64
C ARG A 263 10.25 1.11 22.89
N PRO A 264 9.89 -0.17 23.14
CA PRO A 264 10.50 -1.29 22.43
C PRO A 264 10.33 -1.25 20.89
N MET A 265 9.26 -0.65 20.38
CA MET A 265 9.07 -0.47 18.94
C MET A 265 10.10 0.49 18.34
N ILE A 266 10.36 1.62 19.02
CA ILE A 266 11.35 2.61 18.58
C ILE A 266 12.74 1.97 18.58
N GLU A 267 13.09 1.32 19.67
CA GLU A 267 14.39 0.65 19.84
C GLU A 267 14.59 -0.46 18.82
N HIS A 268 13.54 -1.27 18.58
CA HIS A 268 13.60 -2.32 17.57
C HIS A 268 13.79 -1.75 16.16
N ALA A 269 13.03 -0.70 15.76
CA ALA A 269 13.19 -0.06 14.47
C ALA A 269 14.63 0.46 14.27
N LEU A 270 15.16 1.19 15.24
CA LEU A 270 16.50 1.73 15.20
C LEU A 270 17.56 0.61 15.12
N SER A 271 17.39 -0.48 15.89
CA SER A 271 18.29 -1.65 15.85
C SER A 271 18.32 -2.36 14.50
N LYS A 272 17.24 -2.24 13.73
CA LYS A 272 17.11 -2.81 12.37
C LYS A 272 17.48 -1.82 11.26
N GLY A 273 17.99 -0.64 11.61
CA GLY A 273 18.34 0.41 10.64
C GLY A 273 17.13 1.04 9.94
N VAL A 274 15.94 0.94 10.54
CA VAL A 274 14.71 1.55 10.04
C VAL A 274 14.50 2.87 10.77
N LEU A 275 14.19 3.95 10.03
CA LEU A 275 13.87 5.24 10.63
C LEU A 275 12.42 5.25 11.13
N PRO A 276 12.15 5.26 12.46
CA PRO A 276 10.81 5.43 12.96
C PRO A 276 10.40 6.90 12.89
N VAL A 277 9.18 7.15 12.41
CA VAL A 277 8.48 8.44 12.49
C VAL A 277 7.35 8.26 13.48
N LEU A 278 7.38 8.96 14.61
CA LEU A 278 6.31 8.89 15.59
C LEU A 278 5.20 9.83 15.18
N VAL A 279 3.95 9.38 15.29
CA VAL A 279 2.76 10.13 14.83
C VAL A 279 1.79 10.29 16.00
N THR A 280 1.40 11.53 16.33
CA THR A 280 0.34 11.77 17.31
C THR A 280 -1.03 11.39 16.77
N LYS A 281 -1.99 11.02 17.63
CA LYS A 281 -3.40 10.89 17.25
C LYS A 281 -3.96 12.24 16.79
N ALA A 282 -5.06 12.23 16.03
CA ALA A 282 -5.80 13.44 15.67
C ALA A 282 -6.57 14.05 16.86
N ASP A 283 -6.91 13.22 17.84
CA ASP A 283 -7.69 13.58 19.02
C ASP A 283 -6.83 13.61 20.29
N ASP A 284 -7.44 14.08 21.38
CA ASP A 284 -6.90 14.07 22.75
C ASP A 284 -7.89 13.37 23.71
N ILE A 285 -8.67 12.42 23.20
CA ILE A 285 -9.77 11.74 23.90
C ILE A 285 -9.21 10.56 24.70
N GLU A 286 -8.80 10.78 25.94
CA GLU A 286 -8.42 9.73 26.89
C GLU A 286 -9.32 9.69 28.14
N THR A 287 -10.30 10.56 28.21
CA THR A 287 -11.13 10.80 29.41
C THR A 287 -12.00 9.63 29.81
N ALA A 288 -12.36 8.72 28.87
CA ALA A 288 -13.17 7.55 29.17
C ALA A 288 -12.51 6.60 30.20
N SER A 289 -11.18 6.58 30.26
CA SER A 289 -10.38 5.75 31.16
C SER A 289 -9.79 6.51 32.37
N GLY A 290 -10.12 7.80 32.51
CA GLY A 290 -9.57 8.68 33.54
C GLY A 290 -8.15 9.15 33.29
N ALA A 291 -7.60 8.97 32.08
CA ALA A 291 -6.33 9.57 31.70
C ALA A 291 -6.50 11.07 31.46
N PRO A 292 -5.48 11.90 31.73
CA PRO A 292 -5.49 13.31 31.35
C PRO A 292 -5.64 13.46 29.83
N SER A 293 -6.45 14.42 29.39
CA SER A 293 -6.58 14.74 27.97
C SER A 293 -5.22 15.03 27.34
N GLY A 294 -4.95 14.45 26.15
CA GLY A 294 -3.69 14.59 25.44
C GLY A 294 -2.51 13.77 25.97
N TYR A 295 -2.72 12.97 27.02
CA TYR A 295 -1.66 12.18 27.66
C TYR A 295 -0.87 11.32 26.67
N ILE A 296 -1.56 10.62 25.76
CA ILE A 296 -0.93 9.76 24.74
C ILE A 296 -0.08 10.61 23.80
N ASN A 297 -0.63 11.72 23.30
CA ASN A 297 0.11 12.61 22.40
C ASN A 297 1.35 13.22 23.06
N ASP A 298 1.29 13.54 24.34
CA ASP A 298 2.43 14.09 25.09
C ASP A 298 3.54 13.05 25.26
N ILE A 299 3.18 11.76 25.48
CA ILE A 299 4.16 10.67 25.50
C ILE A 299 4.81 10.51 24.12
N VAL A 300 4.04 10.52 23.03
CA VAL A 300 4.59 10.41 21.67
C VAL A 300 5.58 11.54 21.39
N ARG A 301 5.24 12.81 21.75
CA ARG A 301 6.13 13.97 21.62
C ARG A 301 7.40 13.83 22.48
N LYS A 302 7.24 13.39 23.73
CA LYS A 302 8.35 13.12 24.66
C LYS A 302 9.31 12.09 24.08
N LEU A 303 8.80 10.96 23.62
CA LEU A 303 9.62 9.88 23.06
C LEU A 303 10.32 10.29 21.76
N ALA A 304 9.65 11.01 20.87
CA ALA A 304 10.28 11.53 19.66
C ALA A 304 11.50 12.41 19.98
N LYS A 305 11.36 13.28 20.99
CA LYS A 305 12.46 14.13 21.47
C LYS A 305 13.57 13.32 22.12
N GLU A 306 13.22 12.36 22.99
CA GLU A 306 14.17 11.54 23.76
C GLU A 306 15.05 10.67 22.84
N TYR A 307 14.43 9.97 21.89
CA TYR A 307 15.16 9.14 20.93
C TYR A 307 15.76 9.92 19.74
N GLY A 308 15.46 11.21 19.63
CA GLY A 308 15.93 12.05 18.53
C GLY A 308 15.39 11.59 17.16
N VAL A 309 14.17 11.05 17.11
CA VAL A 309 13.50 10.58 15.89
C VAL A 309 12.46 11.59 15.40
N PRO A 310 12.07 11.56 14.11
CA PRO A 310 11.08 12.48 13.58
C PRO A 310 9.72 12.35 14.27
N LEU A 311 9.07 13.48 14.52
CA LEU A 311 7.70 13.58 14.99
C LEU A 311 6.84 14.20 13.89
N LEU A 312 5.81 13.48 13.43
CA LEU A 312 4.69 14.03 12.70
C LEU A 312 3.59 14.40 13.72
N ASP A 313 3.44 15.68 14.03
CA ASP A 313 2.39 16.13 14.94
C ASP A 313 1.04 16.21 14.21
N PHE A 314 0.41 15.05 14.02
CA PHE A 314 -0.84 14.94 13.30
C PHE A 314 -1.99 15.59 14.06
N TYR A 315 -1.95 15.62 15.40
CA TYR A 315 -2.88 16.40 16.21
C TYR A 315 -2.88 17.88 15.78
N ALA A 316 -1.71 18.48 15.71
CA ALA A 316 -1.60 19.88 15.25
C ALA A 316 -2.03 20.05 13.80
N ALA A 317 -1.79 19.04 12.95
CA ALA A 317 -2.10 19.10 11.53
C ALA A 317 -3.59 19.06 11.19
N THR A 318 -4.45 18.70 12.13
CA THR A 318 -5.90 18.58 11.90
C THR A 318 -6.73 19.70 12.52
N ARG A 319 -6.11 20.63 13.27
CA ARG A 319 -6.85 21.65 14.04
C ARG A 319 -7.64 22.67 13.20
N ASP A 320 -7.26 22.83 11.94
CA ASP A 320 -7.95 23.69 10.98
C ASP A 320 -9.06 22.97 10.18
N LEU A 321 -9.25 21.67 10.40
CA LEU A 321 -10.28 20.89 9.74
C LEU A 321 -11.60 20.90 10.53
N PRO A 322 -12.75 20.76 9.85
CA PRO A 322 -14.03 20.52 10.51
C PRO A 322 -13.90 19.35 11.50
N ASN A 323 -14.45 19.51 12.70
CA ASN A 323 -14.33 18.55 13.81
C ASN A 323 -12.90 18.01 14.00
N ASN A 324 -11.88 18.85 13.80
CA ASN A 324 -10.48 18.47 13.88
C ASN A 324 -10.11 17.24 13.03
N GLY A 325 -10.81 17.04 11.92
CA GLY A 325 -10.59 15.92 11.01
C GLY A 325 -11.21 14.59 11.48
N LEU A 326 -12.10 14.61 12.49
CA LEU A 326 -12.84 13.43 12.97
C LEU A 326 -14.23 13.35 12.34
N ILE A 327 -14.89 12.17 12.44
CA ILE A 327 -16.18 11.91 11.79
C ILE A 327 -17.31 12.68 12.47
N ASP A 328 -17.41 12.58 13.80
CA ASP A 328 -18.52 13.16 14.57
C ASP A 328 -18.04 13.92 15.80
N GLU A 329 -18.64 15.10 16.03
CA GLU A 329 -18.42 15.89 17.24
C GLU A 329 -19.24 15.38 18.44
N GLY A 330 -20.38 14.75 18.17
CA GLY A 330 -21.35 14.37 19.20
C GLY A 330 -20.95 13.16 20.03
N ASP A 331 -20.41 12.13 19.40
CA ASP A 331 -20.15 10.83 20.00
C ASP A 331 -18.70 10.61 20.42
N LYS A 332 -17.87 11.65 20.36
CA LYS A 332 -16.42 11.56 20.63
C LYS A 332 -15.75 10.46 19.81
N ASP A 333 -16.17 10.30 18.56
CA ASP A 333 -15.59 9.34 17.65
C ASP A 333 -14.16 9.77 17.30
N PHE A 334 -13.22 8.89 17.52
CA PHE A 334 -11.80 9.08 17.20
C PHE A 334 -11.44 8.68 15.76
N HIS A 335 -12.40 8.19 14.98
CA HIS A 335 -12.16 7.85 13.58
C HIS A 335 -12.03 9.11 12.71
N GLN A 336 -11.16 9.05 11.73
CA GLN A 336 -10.91 10.16 10.85
C GLN A 336 -12.03 10.30 9.80
N SER A 337 -12.49 11.54 9.59
CA SER A 337 -13.31 11.92 8.45
C SER A 337 -12.49 11.81 7.14
N TYR A 338 -13.15 11.88 5.99
CA TYR A 338 -12.45 11.92 4.70
C TYR A 338 -11.42 13.06 4.63
N ALA A 339 -11.74 14.25 5.18
CA ALA A 339 -10.80 15.36 5.26
C ALA A 339 -9.59 15.04 6.15
N GLY A 340 -9.82 14.35 7.28
CA GLY A 340 -8.76 13.87 8.16
C GLY A 340 -7.87 12.82 7.48
N MET A 341 -8.47 11.86 6.79
CA MET A 341 -7.74 10.84 6.02
C MET A 341 -6.87 11.47 4.92
N ASP A 342 -7.40 12.43 4.17
CA ASP A 342 -6.66 13.12 3.12
C ASP A 342 -5.53 13.97 3.70
N ARG A 343 -5.77 14.66 4.83
CA ARG A 343 -4.72 15.37 5.58
C ARG A 343 -3.62 14.41 6.04
N ARG A 344 -3.95 13.20 6.46
CA ARG A 344 -2.98 12.19 6.89
C ARG A 344 -2.09 11.73 5.73
N ILE A 345 -2.67 11.48 4.56
CA ILE A 345 -1.90 11.17 3.35
C ILE A 345 -0.95 12.32 3.02
N LEU A 346 -1.47 13.54 2.94
CA LEU A 346 -0.68 14.73 2.61
C LEU A 346 0.51 14.93 3.57
N THR A 347 0.28 14.83 4.88
CA THR A 347 1.33 15.02 5.90
C THR A 347 2.35 13.89 5.88
N THR A 348 1.94 12.66 5.54
CA THR A 348 2.87 11.54 5.32
C THR A 348 3.78 11.81 4.12
N LEU A 349 3.21 12.26 2.99
CA LEU A 349 4.00 12.61 1.80
C LEU A 349 4.98 13.76 2.08
N GLN A 350 4.54 14.79 2.79
CA GLN A 350 5.39 15.93 3.19
C GLN A 350 6.53 15.47 4.12
N THR A 351 6.26 14.53 5.04
CA THR A 351 7.28 13.97 5.92
C THR A 351 8.29 13.13 5.14
N LEU A 352 7.84 12.29 4.20
CA LEU A 352 8.72 11.52 3.30
C LEU A 352 9.56 12.44 2.42
N ALA A 353 8.99 13.55 1.91
CA ALA A 353 9.72 14.58 1.18
C ALA A 353 10.84 15.19 2.04
N ALA A 354 10.53 15.51 3.30
CA ALA A 354 11.54 16.03 4.24
C ALA A 354 12.67 15.02 4.52
N ILE A 355 12.33 13.73 4.71
CA ILE A 355 13.30 12.65 4.95
C ILE A 355 14.21 12.46 3.74
N THR A 356 13.66 12.40 2.54
CA THR A 356 14.41 12.18 1.29
C THR A 356 15.16 13.41 0.80
N GLY A 357 14.81 14.60 1.33
CA GLY A 357 15.43 15.89 0.92
C GLY A 357 14.88 16.42 -0.40
N ARG A 358 13.66 16.06 -0.73
CA ARG A 358 12.94 16.48 -1.94
C ARG A 358 12.05 17.68 -1.70
#